data_727b36c1f93079034680638f691db9f5
#
_entry.id   727b36c1f93079034680638f691db9f5
#
_cell.length_a   1.000
_cell.length_b   1.000
_cell.length_c   1.000
_cell.angle_alpha   90.00
_cell.angle_beta   90.00
_cell.angle_gamma   90.00
#
_symmetry.space_group_name_H-M   'P 1'
#
loop_
_entity.id
_entity.type
_entity.pdbx_description
1 polymer ?
#
loop_
_entity_poly.entity_id
_entity_poly.type
_entity_poly.pdbx_seq_one_letter_code
_entity_poly.pdbx_strand_id
1 'polypeptide(L)'
;MKKSQLFLTFLTVPLLCCCAQSVNTTKDKGIFEYKEIYLSDALGQQGKELGLNSVDEDWGLWGHNLRSVLPLNHSSQVYATVEGQRTKEQFCFSSEQLYEYIANYIIDTYGENDTQRFAILANDNELVCQCQLCRKAGNTPHNTSPTVLTMIERLARRFPRHLFFTSHYSTAKTVPAHRMPENTGVLVSAMDYPLCSVETEHDKRFENLLRQWGEKMNHVYVWDYINNFDDYFTPFPIFRIMQRRLQMYARCNVKGVFLNGSGSDYSTWQYIHTMVLADLLKNPDLDCAKLIKSHCEARYPKAGKLTADFMLKQEDWTAKRGKALPLYGGVSQAVNCYLPAKEFIDFHNAFAALVPETSGDERRVMDRLCRAMSLTRMELMRLSGDINGYQTYHDHLAALKGKNTEVYSESCWTVETYLKDYEEMAQHAAESKDHNLLLGKKLTALSNLDEEYNDISILTDGLLGLPSNYHCGQMISSAKTALLIGVPRVPGMKKICVWTTRNTPCHILFPEKITLTCGGVTIAEAIPEPTPSNADRSVAELYIPSTAKDDLVLHIIRSTQDRTMAIDEIEAY
;
A
#
# COMPACT_ATOMS: atom_id res chain seq x y z
N MET A 1 71.43 18.54 -22.91
CA MET A 1 72.49 18.30 -21.91
C MET A 1 71.90 17.62 -20.69
N LYS A 2 72.58 16.56 -20.27
CA LYS A 2 72.37 15.68 -19.10
C LYS A 2 71.06 14.91 -19.01
N LYS A 3 71.11 13.64 -19.45
CA LYS A 3 70.28 12.49 -19.09
C LYS A 3 70.52 12.14 -17.63
N SER A 4 69.47 11.86 -16.89
CA SER A 4 69.51 11.12 -15.63
C SER A 4 68.72 9.88 -15.77
N GLN A 5 69.37 8.73 -15.73
CA GLN A 5 68.78 7.40 -15.71
C GLN A 5 68.25 7.11 -14.29
N LEU A 6 67.03 6.64 -14.16
CA LEU A 6 66.56 6.05 -12.92
C LEU A 6 66.34 4.54 -13.14
N PHE A 7 67.04 3.76 -12.34
CA PHE A 7 67.03 2.30 -12.31
C PHE A 7 65.66 1.80 -11.81
N LEU A 8 65.01 0.96 -12.61
CA LEU A 8 63.86 0.19 -12.18
C LEU A 8 64.33 -1.16 -11.65
N THR A 9 64.21 -1.37 -10.34
CA THR A 9 64.43 -2.66 -9.70
C THR A 9 63.16 -3.51 -9.86
N PHE A 10 63.26 -4.61 -10.63
CA PHE A 10 62.20 -5.63 -10.72
C PHE A 10 62.19 -6.50 -9.46
N LEU A 11 61.16 -6.38 -8.65
CA LEU A 11 60.78 -7.38 -7.63
C LEU A 11 59.93 -8.47 -8.29
N THR A 12 60.50 -9.63 -8.45
CA THR A 12 59.77 -10.85 -8.84
C THR A 12 58.94 -11.35 -7.67
N VAL A 13 57.60 -11.23 -7.76
CA VAL A 13 56.66 -11.89 -6.88
C VAL A 13 56.33 -13.25 -7.51
N PRO A 14 56.42 -14.38 -6.79
CA PRO A 14 56.05 -15.67 -7.33
C PRO A 14 54.52 -15.74 -7.52
N LEU A 15 54.09 -16.04 -8.76
CA LEU A 15 52.70 -16.45 -9.05
C LEU A 15 52.39 -17.75 -8.30
N LEU A 16 51.64 -17.63 -7.22
CA LEU A 16 50.89 -18.75 -6.66
C LEU A 16 49.73 -19.03 -7.61
N CYS A 17 49.85 -20.11 -8.36
CA CYS A 17 48.81 -20.70 -9.18
C CYS A 17 47.76 -21.28 -8.23
N CYS A 18 46.76 -20.47 -7.83
CA CYS A 18 45.53 -20.97 -7.23
C CYS A 18 44.73 -21.67 -8.31
N CYS A 19 44.76 -23.00 -8.31
CA CYS A 19 43.78 -23.80 -9.01
C CYS A 19 42.37 -23.35 -8.53
N ALA A 20 41.70 -22.57 -9.37
CA ALA A 20 40.28 -22.37 -9.22
C ALA A 20 39.61 -23.74 -9.41
N GLN A 21 39.32 -24.42 -8.30
CA GLN A 21 38.33 -25.48 -8.30
C GLN A 21 37.01 -24.81 -8.73
N SER A 22 36.53 -25.19 -9.90
CA SER A 22 35.14 -24.92 -10.31
C SER A 22 34.25 -25.49 -9.23
N VAL A 23 33.76 -24.63 -8.35
CA VAL A 23 32.64 -24.94 -7.49
C VAL A 23 31.47 -25.15 -8.43
N ASN A 24 31.17 -26.41 -8.72
CA ASN A 24 29.89 -26.80 -9.26
C ASN A 24 28.83 -26.39 -8.24
N THR A 25 28.36 -25.14 -8.33
CA THR A 25 27.12 -24.75 -7.69
C THR A 25 26.01 -25.49 -8.44
N THR A 26 25.69 -26.69 -7.99
CA THR A 26 24.33 -27.19 -8.12
C THR A 26 23.48 -26.09 -7.49
N LYS A 27 22.84 -25.26 -8.34
CA LYS A 27 21.81 -24.30 -7.89
C LYS A 27 20.83 -25.14 -7.10
N ASP A 28 20.82 -24.95 -5.80
CA ASP A 28 19.82 -25.49 -4.91
C ASP A 28 18.50 -24.96 -5.47
N LYS A 29 17.74 -25.85 -6.16
CA LYS A 29 16.43 -25.51 -6.68
C LYS A 29 15.54 -25.38 -5.47
N GLY A 30 15.50 -24.20 -4.87
CA GLY A 30 14.60 -23.89 -3.78
C GLY A 30 13.16 -24.26 -4.13
N ILE A 31 12.28 -24.28 -3.14
CA ILE A 31 10.86 -24.65 -3.28
C ILE A 31 10.16 -23.86 -4.39
N PHE A 32 10.53 -22.59 -4.57
CA PHE A 32 9.99 -21.71 -5.61
C PHE A 32 11.02 -21.44 -6.69
N GLU A 33 10.62 -21.49 -7.97
CA GLU A 33 11.47 -21.17 -9.13
C GLU A 33 11.60 -19.66 -9.36
N TYR A 34 10.64 -18.85 -8.87
CA TYR A 34 10.66 -17.39 -8.86
C TYR A 34 10.39 -16.89 -7.45
N LYS A 35 11.25 -16.00 -6.96
CA LYS A 35 11.19 -15.45 -5.60
C LYS A 35 11.56 -13.99 -5.66
N GLU A 36 10.64 -13.11 -5.35
CA GLU A 36 10.92 -11.68 -5.30
C GLU A 36 10.34 -11.04 -4.06
N ILE A 37 11.07 -10.08 -3.51
CA ILE A 37 10.64 -9.20 -2.43
C ILE A 37 10.79 -7.77 -2.96
N TYR A 38 9.68 -7.06 -3.09
CA TYR A 38 9.67 -5.71 -3.65
C TYR A 38 9.82 -4.67 -2.53
N LEU A 39 11.01 -4.63 -1.94
CA LEU A 39 11.47 -3.69 -0.90
C LEU A 39 12.83 -3.14 -1.30
N SER A 40 13.16 -1.89 -0.95
CA SER A 40 14.39 -1.22 -1.40
C SER A 40 15.67 -1.96 -0.99
N ASP A 41 15.69 -2.67 0.15
CA ASP A 41 16.82 -3.49 0.59
C ASP A 41 16.88 -4.87 -0.10
N ALA A 42 15.89 -5.23 -0.92
CA ALA A 42 15.87 -6.44 -1.73
C ALA A 42 16.14 -6.18 -3.22
N LEU A 43 16.21 -4.92 -3.64
CA LEU A 43 16.43 -4.56 -5.03
C LEU A 43 17.92 -4.56 -5.41
N GLY A 44 18.20 -4.74 -6.70
CA GLY A 44 19.54 -4.66 -7.27
C GLY A 44 20.50 -5.74 -6.75
N GLN A 45 21.74 -5.35 -6.44
CA GLN A 45 22.82 -6.29 -6.09
C GLN A 45 22.50 -7.10 -4.82
N GLN A 46 21.91 -6.48 -3.81
CA GLN A 46 21.60 -7.18 -2.56
C GLN A 46 20.56 -8.29 -2.77
N GLY A 47 19.53 -8.04 -3.58
CA GLY A 47 18.55 -9.08 -3.96
C GLY A 47 19.22 -10.26 -4.67
N LYS A 48 20.13 -10.00 -5.61
CA LYS A 48 20.89 -11.04 -6.31
C LYS A 48 21.73 -11.89 -5.36
N GLU A 49 22.38 -11.29 -4.38
CA GLU A 49 23.19 -11.98 -3.36
C GLU A 49 22.29 -12.88 -2.47
N LEU A 50 21.06 -12.48 -2.24
CA LEU A 50 20.05 -13.28 -1.52
C LEU A 50 19.43 -14.38 -2.40
N GLY A 51 19.71 -14.39 -3.71
CA GLY A 51 19.13 -15.33 -4.68
C GLY A 51 17.67 -15.00 -5.05
N LEU A 52 17.32 -13.72 -4.96
CA LEU A 52 16.01 -13.21 -5.37
C LEU A 52 15.99 -12.87 -6.86
N ASN A 53 14.81 -12.97 -7.46
CA ASN A 53 14.48 -12.50 -8.78
C ASN A 53 14.15 -11.00 -8.77
N SER A 54 14.01 -10.41 -9.97
CA SER A 54 13.63 -9.01 -10.12
C SER A 54 12.67 -8.85 -11.28
N VAL A 55 11.60 -8.07 -11.08
CA VAL A 55 10.67 -7.69 -12.15
C VAL A 55 11.37 -6.98 -13.30
N ASP A 56 12.40 -6.20 -13.02
CA ASP A 56 13.13 -5.43 -14.04
C ASP A 56 14.03 -6.30 -14.93
N GLU A 57 14.50 -7.45 -14.43
CA GLU A 57 15.45 -8.30 -15.16
C GLU A 57 14.80 -9.58 -15.71
N ASP A 58 13.82 -10.15 -14.99
CA ASP A 58 13.25 -11.44 -15.29
C ASP A 58 11.93 -11.38 -16.10
N TRP A 59 11.42 -10.17 -16.34
CA TRP A 59 10.17 -9.96 -17.07
C TRP A 59 10.34 -8.99 -18.22
N GLY A 60 9.89 -9.39 -19.39
CA GLY A 60 9.78 -8.52 -20.57
C GLY A 60 8.56 -7.59 -20.50
N LEU A 61 7.51 -8.05 -19.81
CA LEU A 61 6.34 -7.25 -19.45
C LEU A 61 5.91 -7.67 -18.05
N TRP A 62 5.69 -6.69 -17.18
CA TRP A 62 5.25 -6.89 -15.80
C TRP A 62 4.06 -5.98 -15.45
N GLY A 63 3.16 -6.47 -14.59
CA GLY A 63 2.02 -5.70 -14.10
C GLY A 63 1.08 -5.26 -15.23
N HIS A 64 0.39 -4.14 -15.03
CA HIS A 64 -0.59 -3.58 -15.97
C HIS A 64 0.07 -2.70 -17.05
N ASN A 65 1.27 -3.06 -17.51
CA ASN A 65 2.09 -2.23 -18.41
C ASN A 65 1.99 -2.60 -19.89
N LEU A 66 0.89 -3.23 -20.32
CA LEU A 66 0.71 -3.65 -21.72
C LEU A 66 0.74 -2.47 -22.73
N ARG A 67 0.50 -1.24 -22.25
CA ARG A 67 0.62 -0.03 -23.10
C ARG A 67 2.03 0.16 -23.67
N SER A 68 3.07 -0.32 -22.99
CA SER A 68 4.48 -0.16 -23.42
C SER A 68 4.81 -0.86 -24.74
N VAL A 69 4.02 -1.87 -25.16
CA VAL A 69 4.22 -2.55 -26.45
C VAL A 69 3.66 -1.77 -27.64
N LEU A 70 2.89 -0.70 -27.41
CA LEU A 70 2.20 0.02 -28.48
C LEU A 70 3.14 1.03 -29.16
N PRO A 71 3.30 1.00 -30.51
CA PRO A 71 4.03 2.05 -31.21
C PRO A 71 3.30 3.38 -31.11
N LEU A 72 4.01 4.50 -31.33
CA LEU A 72 3.43 5.86 -31.24
C LEU A 72 2.16 6.04 -32.10
N ASN A 73 2.14 5.47 -33.29
CA ASN A 73 1.02 5.55 -34.25
C ASN A 73 0.20 4.25 -34.27
N HIS A 74 -0.15 3.71 -33.10
CA HIS A 74 -0.91 2.48 -33.00
C HIS A 74 -2.40 2.66 -33.40
N SER A 75 -3.00 1.57 -33.85
CA SER A 75 -4.43 1.52 -34.18
C SER A 75 -5.30 1.67 -32.92
N SER A 76 -6.36 2.45 -33.00
CA SER A 76 -7.36 2.52 -31.95
C SER A 76 -8.12 1.20 -31.70
N GLN A 77 -8.00 0.23 -32.62
CA GLN A 77 -8.64 -1.09 -32.48
C GLN A 77 -8.02 -1.96 -31.38
N VAL A 78 -6.86 -1.58 -30.85
CA VAL A 78 -6.26 -2.24 -29.66
C VAL A 78 -7.06 -2.00 -28.39
N TYR A 79 -7.89 -0.97 -28.35
CA TYR A 79 -8.64 -0.56 -27.16
C TYR A 79 -10.03 -1.18 -27.08
N ALA A 80 -10.51 -1.33 -25.85
CA ALA A 80 -11.81 -1.91 -25.55
C ALA A 80 -12.98 -1.06 -26.08
N THR A 81 -14.07 -1.72 -26.42
CA THR A 81 -15.37 -1.08 -26.65
C THR A 81 -16.24 -1.35 -25.42
N VAL A 82 -16.63 -0.29 -24.71
CA VAL A 82 -17.49 -0.32 -23.52
C VAL A 82 -18.70 0.57 -23.82
N GLU A 83 -19.91 0.07 -23.61
CA GLU A 83 -21.16 0.80 -23.89
C GLU A 83 -21.25 1.36 -25.32
N GLY A 84 -20.67 0.64 -26.29
CA GLY A 84 -20.64 1.02 -27.69
C GLY A 84 -19.55 2.02 -28.08
N GLN A 85 -18.77 2.55 -27.11
CA GLN A 85 -17.69 3.51 -27.35
C GLN A 85 -16.32 2.89 -27.09
N ARG A 86 -15.29 3.32 -27.84
CA ARG A 86 -13.91 2.94 -27.57
C ARG A 86 -13.33 3.75 -26.43
N THR A 87 -12.72 3.05 -25.47
CA THR A 87 -12.01 3.65 -24.34
C THR A 87 -10.54 3.26 -24.35
N LYS A 88 -9.64 4.20 -24.05
CA LYS A 88 -8.20 3.96 -23.89
C LYS A 88 -7.84 3.35 -22.52
N GLU A 89 -8.83 3.23 -21.65
CA GLU A 89 -8.61 2.74 -20.28
C GLU A 89 -8.49 1.21 -20.20
N GLN A 90 -8.88 0.49 -21.26
CA GLN A 90 -8.80 -0.97 -21.30
C GLN A 90 -8.48 -1.47 -22.72
N PHE A 91 -7.95 -2.69 -22.83
CA PHE A 91 -7.58 -3.34 -24.08
C PHE A 91 -8.66 -4.27 -24.64
N CYS A 92 -8.65 -4.44 -25.95
CA CYS A 92 -9.43 -5.46 -26.66
C CYS A 92 -8.57 -6.69 -26.94
N PHE A 93 -8.63 -7.72 -26.10
CA PHE A 93 -7.82 -8.94 -26.26
C PHE A 93 -8.23 -9.83 -27.44
N SER A 94 -9.31 -9.49 -28.17
CA SER A 94 -9.63 -10.07 -29.48
C SER A 94 -9.08 -9.26 -30.66
N SER A 95 -8.31 -8.18 -30.41
CA SER A 95 -7.71 -7.36 -31.46
C SER A 95 -6.49 -8.04 -32.05
N GLU A 96 -6.51 -8.26 -33.39
CA GLU A 96 -5.35 -8.77 -34.11
C GLU A 96 -4.17 -7.79 -34.09
N GLN A 97 -4.44 -6.48 -34.16
CA GLN A 97 -3.39 -5.47 -34.04
C GLN A 97 -2.70 -5.53 -32.67
N LEU A 98 -3.44 -5.74 -31.57
CA LEU A 98 -2.83 -5.89 -30.23
C LEU A 98 -1.92 -7.12 -30.21
N TYR A 99 -2.39 -8.25 -30.73
CA TYR A 99 -1.59 -9.47 -30.85
C TYR A 99 -0.29 -9.23 -31.61
N GLU A 100 -0.37 -8.59 -32.80
CA GLU A 100 0.82 -8.32 -33.63
C GLU A 100 1.78 -7.32 -32.96
N TYR A 101 1.28 -6.29 -32.24
CA TYR A 101 2.15 -5.38 -31.47
C TYR A 101 2.89 -6.10 -30.35
N ILE A 102 2.22 -6.97 -29.60
CA ILE A 102 2.88 -7.79 -28.58
C ILE A 102 3.93 -8.71 -29.22
N ALA A 103 3.58 -9.39 -30.31
CA ALA A 103 4.49 -10.32 -30.99
C ALA A 103 5.72 -9.60 -31.56
N ASN A 104 5.55 -8.45 -32.21
CA ASN A 104 6.66 -7.65 -32.73
C ASN A 104 7.55 -7.12 -31.60
N TYR A 105 6.96 -6.64 -30.49
CA TYR A 105 7.73 -6.22 -29.30
C TYR A 105 8.61 -7.35 -28.76
N ILE A 106 8.09 -8.58 -28.69
CA ILE A 106 8.85 -9.76 -28.26
C ILE A 106 10.01 -10.03 -29.23
N ILE A 107 9.75 -10.05 -30.52
CA ILE A 107 10.76 -10.33 -31.57
C ILE A 107 11.86 -9.27 -31.54
N ASP A 108 11.47 -8.00 -31.55
CA ASP A 108 12.39 -6.87 -31.67
C ASP A 108 13.24 -6.66 -30.42
N THR A 109 12.70 -6.99 -29.24
CA THR A 109 13.38 -6.70 -27.96
C THR A 109 14.11 -7.92 -27.39
N TYR A 110 13.53 -9.12 -27.50
CA TYR A 110 14.02 -10.33 -26.84
C TYR A 110 14.38 -11.46 -27.82
N GLY A 111 13.88 -11.40 -29.07
CA GLY A 111 14.04 -12.47 -30.02
C GLY A 111 13.11 -13.67 -29.75
N GLU A 112 13.05 -14.59 -30.71
CA GLU A 112 12.16 -15.78 -30.61
C GLU A 112 12.76 -16.91 -29.74
N ASN A 113 14.09 -16.93 -29.58
CA ASN A 113 14.84 -18.06 -29.01
C ASN A 113 15.30 -17.86 -27.57
N ASP A 114 15.14 -16.69 -27.03
CA ASP A 114 15.41 -16.42 -25.61
C ASP A 114 14.29 -16.93 -24.70
N THR A 115 14.56 -16.95 -23.40
CA THR A 115 13.57 -17.32 -22.39
C THR A 115 13.27 -16.09 -21.54
N GLN A 116 12.06 -15.56 -21.67
CA GLN A 116 11.61 -14.38 -20.93
C GLN A 116 10.16 -14.56 -20.47
N ARG A 117 9.74 -13.85 -19.44
CA ARG A 117 8.37 -13.85 -18.91
C ARG A 117 7.61 -12.63 -19.39
N PHE A 118 6.35 -12.81 -19.76
CA PHE A 118 5.45 -11.75 -20.21
C PHE A 118 4.11 -11.84 -19.49
N ALA A 119 3.78 -10.82 -18.72
CA ALA A 119 2.48 -10.65 -18.10
C ALA A 119 1.53 -9.92 -19.07
N ILE A 120 0.56 -10.65 -19.63
CA ILE A 120 -0.45 -10.13 -20.55
C ILE A 120 -1.73 -9.90 -19.73
N LEU A 121 -1.80 -8.74 -19.09
CA LEU A 121 -2.85 -8.43 -18.11
C LEU A 121 -3.81 -7.36 -18.64
N ALA A 122 -5.08 -7.46 -18.25
CA ALA A 122 -6.00 -6.34 -18.34
C ALA A 122 -5.55 -5.20 -17.42
N ASN A 123 -5.87 -3.95 -17.75
CA ASN A 123 -5.62 -2.83 -16.86
C ASN A 123 -6.42 -3.00 -15.55
N ASP A 124 -5.91 -2.43 -14.49
CA ASP A 124 -6.53 -2.49 -13.16
C ASP A 124 -7.75 -1.57 -13.09
N ASN A 125 -8.85 -2.06 -13.63
CA ASN A 125 -10.18 -1.46 -13.57
C ASN A 125 -11.25 -2.50 -13.89
N GLU A 126 -12.52 -2.14 -13.74
CA GLU A 126 -13.66 -3.04 -13.97
C GLU A 126 -14.16 -3.06 -15.44
N LEU A 127 -13.46 -2.37 -16.35
CA LEU A 127 -13.89 -2.27 -17.74
C LEU A 127 -13.57 -3.56 -18.51
N VAL A 128 -14.55 -4.07 -19.24
CA VAL A 128 -14.40 -5.24 -20.11
C VAL A 128 -14.84 -4.91 -21.52
N CYS A 129 -14.03 -5.31 -22.52
CA CYS A 129 -14.38 -5.11 -23.93
C CYS A 129 -15.64 -5.88 -24.32
N GLN A 130 -16.64 -5.17 -24.80
CA GLN A 130 -17.94 -5.67 -25.27
C GLN A 130 -18.10 -5.61 -26.80
N CYS A 131 -17.01 -5.56 -27.56
CA CYS A 131 -17.10 -5.64 -29.02
C CYS A 131 -17.63 -7.03 -29.47
N GLN A 132 -18.10 -7.13 -30.70
CA GLN A 132 -18.70 -8.36 -31.22
C GLN A 132 -17.78 -9.58 -31.10
N LEU A 133 -16.45 -9.42 -31.36
CA LEU A 133 -15.48 -10.51 -31.23
C LEU A 133 -15.30 -10.96 -29.77
N CYS A 134 -15.16 -10.02 -28.83
CA CYS A 134 -15.00 -10.34 -27.43
C CYS A 134 -16.23 -11.04 -26.84
N ARG A 135 -17.44 -10.56 -27.16
CA ARG A 135 -18.68 -11.24 -26.75
C ARG A 135 -18.81 -12.64 -27.34
N LYS A 136 -18.47 -12.81 -28.61
CA LYS A 136 -18.47 -14.13 -29.25
C LYS A 136 -17.46 -15.08 -28.62
N ALA A 137 -16.32 -14.57 -28.15
CA ALA A 137 -15.30 -15.35 -27.44
C ALA A 137 -15.70 -15.68 -26.00
N GLY A 138 -16.78 -15.12 -25.46
CA GLY A 138 -17.31 -15.43 -24.13
C GLY A 138 -17.12 -14.35 -23.07
N ASN A 139 -16.62 -13.14 -23.43
CA ASN A 139 -16.58 -12.03 -22.47
C ASN A 139 -17.99 -11.66 -22.02
N THR A 140 -18.12 -11.35 -20.73
CA THR A 140 -19.32 -10.73 -20.13
C THR A 140 -18.97 -9.32 -19.66
N PRO A 141 -19.94 -8.49 -19.20
CA PRO A 141 -19.62 -7.16 -18.66
C PRO A 141 -18.63 -7.15 -17.49
N HIS A 142 -18.45 -8.28 -16.81
CA HIS A 142 -17.59 -8.40 -15.62
C HIS A 142 -16.49 -9.46 -15.76
N ASN A 143 -16.29 -10.04 -16.96
CA ASN A 143 -15.31 -11.10 -17.16
C ASN A 143 -14.59 -10.98 -18.51
N THR A 144 -13.31 -10.70 -18.46
CA THR A 144 -12.41 -10.63 -19.64
C THR A 144 -11.59 -11.91 -19.84
N SER A 145 -11.61 -12.87 -18.89
CA SER A 145 -10.78 -14.09 -18.94
C SER A 145 -10.81 -14.83 -20.29
N PRO A 146 -11.97 -15.05 -20.95
CA PRO A 146 -12.00 -15.82 -22.19
C PRO A 146 -11.08 -15.26 -23.28
N THR A 147 -11.05 -13.94 -23.46
CA THR A 147 -10.23 -13.32 -24.50
C THR A 147 -8.76 -13.19 -24.09
N VAL A 148 -8.46 -12.94 -22.82
CA VAL A 148 -7.07 -12.93 -22.30
C VAL A 148 -6.45 -14.32 -22.42
N LEU A 149 -7.16 -15.38 -22.00
CA LEU A 149 -6.69 -16.77 -22.11
C LEU A 149 -6.42 -17.16 -23.58
N THR A 150 -7.30 -16.78 -24.50
CA THR A 150 -7.09 -17.00 -25.94
C THR A 150 -5.84 -16.27 -26.44
N MET A 151 -5.61 -15.03 -26.00
CA MET A 151 -4.44 -14.23 -26.38
C MET A 151 -3.15 -14.90 -25.93
N ILE A 152 -3.05 -15.29 -24.66
CA ILE A 152 -1.82 -15.94 -24.15
C ILE A 152 -1.61 -17.33 -24.75
N GLU A 153 -2.66 -18.08 -25.05
CA GLU A 153 -2.53 -19.38 -25.73
C GLU A 153 -1.94 -19.22 -27.14
N ARG A 154 -2.38 -18.21 -27.92
CA ARG A 154 -1.84 -17.90 -29.24
C ARG A 154 -0.36 -17.49 -29.16
N LEU A 155 0.00 -16.61 -28.19
CA LEU A 155 1.38 -16.18 -27.97
C LEU A 155 2.27 -17.35 -27.53
N ALA A 156 1.81 -18.18 -26.61
CA ALA A 156 2.53 -19.35 -26.13
C ALA A 156 2.84 -20.37 -27.24
N ARG A 157 1.89 -20.60 -28.15
CA ARG A 157 2.08 -21.47 -29.32
C ARG A 157 3.07 -20.89 -30.34
N ARG A 158 3.09 -19.56 -30.52
CA ARG A 158 4.02 -18.87 -31.42
C ARG A 158 5.44 -18.82 -30.86
N PHE A 159 5.58 -18.64 -29.54
CA PHE A 159 6.86 -18.46 -28.88
C PHE A 159 7.08 -19.52 -27.78
N PRO A 160 7.43 -20.74 -28.14
CA PRO A 160 7.44 -21.89 -27.20
C PRO A 160 8.52 -21.80 -26.12
N ARG A 161 9.49 -20.90 -26.23
CA ARG A 161 10.56 -20.72 -25.24
C ARG A 161 10.27 -19.61 -24.23
N HIS A 162 9.37 -18.70 -24.53
CA HIS A 162 8.92 -17.65 -23.61
C HIS A 162 7.77 -18.13 -22.75
N LEU A 163 7.59 -17.51 -21.57
CA LEU A 163 6.51 -17.80 -20.62
C LEU A 163 5.47 -16.68 -20.66
N PHE A 164 4.20 -17.03 -20.75
CA PHE A 164 3.09 -16.07 -20.84
C PHE A 164 2.14 -16.23 -19.67
N PHE A 165 1.91 -15.14 -18.95
CA PHE A 165 1.08 -15.13 -17.75
C PHE A 165 -0.18 -14.29 -17.97
N THR A 166 -1.32 -14.80 -17.49
CA THR A 166 -2.51 -14.01 -17.17
C THR A 166 -2.53 -13.66 -15.69
N SER A 167 -3.54 -12.92 -15.23
CA SER A 167 -3.81 -12.74 -13.80
C SER A 167 -5.05 -13.53 -13.36
N HIS A 168 -5.14 -13.76 -12.03
CA HIS A 168 -6.41 -13.98 -11.35
C HIS A 168 -6.67 -12.75 -10.47
N TYR A 169 -7.22 -11.71 -11.09
CA TYR A 169 -7.47 -10.42 -10.45
C TYR A 169 -8.51 -9.61 -11.26
N SER A 170 -9.26 -8.70 -10.59
CA SER A 170 -10.25 -7.79 -11.20
C SER A 170 -11.22 -8.54 -12.12
N THR A 171 -11.26 -8.23 -13.39
CA THR A 171 -12.15 -8.86 -14.40
C THR A 171 -11.63 -10.17 -14.99
N ALA A 172 -10.41 -10.62 -14.63
CA ALA A 172 -9.76 -11.82 -15.18
C ALA A 172 -9.71 -12.97 -14.17
N LYS A 173 -10.84 -13.31 -13.50
CA LYS A 173 -10.89 -14.27 -12.38
C LYS A 173 -11.36 -15.70 -12.76
N THR A 174 -11.47 -16.06 -14.03
CA THR A 174 -11.99 -17.38 -14.44
C THR A 174 -10.87 -18.35 -14.80
N VAL A 175 -10.83 -19.50 -14.10
CA VAL A 175 -9.93 -20.61 -14.39
C VAL A 175 -10.30 -21.21 -15.78
N PRO A 176 -9.33 -21.52 -16.67
CA PRO A 176 -9.63 -22.06 -17.98
C PRO A 176 -10.30 -23.44 -17.91
N ALA A 177 -11.19 -23.73 -18.84
CA ALA A 177 -11.91 -25.01 -18.89
C ALA A 177 -10.98 -26.18 -19.27
N HIS A 178 -9.96 -25.94 -20.11
CA HIS A 178 -8.99 -26.94 -20.56
C HIS A 178 -7.58 -26.64 -20.03
N ARG A 179 -6.68 -27.61 -20.13
CA ARG A 179 -5.28 -27.41 -19.81
C ARG A 179 -4.62 -26.54 -20.86
N MET A 180 -3.94 -25.52 -20.44
CA MET A 180 -3.25 -24.55 -21.27
C MET A 180 -1.86 -25.08 -21.72
N PRO A 181 -1.22 -24.47 -22.74
CA PRO A 181 0.15 -24.82 -23.15
C PRO A 181 1.14 -24.78 -21.98
N GLU A 182 2.20 -25.58 -22.08
CA GLU A 182 3.17 -25.77 -20.97
C GLU A 182 3.87 -24.48 -20.55
N ASN A 183 4.07 -23.55 -21.49
CA ASN A 183 4.70 -22.27 -21.26
C ASN A 183 3.69 -21.16 -20.90
N THR A 184 2.59 -21.50 -20.28
CA THR A 184 1.61 -20.56 -19.74
C THR A 184 1.56 -20.59 -18.23
N GLY A 185 1.23 -19.44 -17.63
CA GLY A 185 1.10 -19.26 -16.20
C GLY A 185 0.01 -18.27 -15.79
N VAL A 186 -0.16 -18.17 -14.51
CA VAL A 186 -1.08 -17.22 -13.87
C VAL A 186 -0.40 -16.51 -12.69
N LEU A 187 -0.62 -15.20 -12.58
CA LEU A 187 -0.35 -14.39 -11.40
C LEU A 187 -1.64 -14.31 -10.56
N VAL A 188 -1.71 -15.04 -9.48
CA VAL A 188 -2.88 -15.04 -8.60
C VAL A 188 -2.67 -13.97 -7.53
N SER A 189 -3.48 -12.91 -7.57
CA SER A 189 -3.45 -11.87 -6.54
C SER A 189 -4.04 -12.39 -5.23
N ALA A 190 -3.34 -12.15 -4.12
CA ALA A 190 -3.80 -12.45 -2.78
C ALA A 190 -4.65 -11.32 -2.15
N MET A 191 -4.94 -10.24 -2.87
CA MET A 191 -5.63 -9.06 -2.34
C MET A 191 -7.02 -9.37 -1.78
N ASP A 192 -7.77 -10.29 -2.40
CA ASP A 192 -9.09 -10.70 -1.92
C ASP A 192 -9.03 -11.67 -0.70
N TYR A 193 -7.82 -12.00 -0.22
CA TYR A 193 -7.61 -12.96 0.86
C TYR A 193 -6.95 -12.28 2.06
N PRO A 194 -7.71 -12.01 3.14
CA PRO A 194 -7.25 -11.24 4.29
C PRO A 194 -5.98 -11.80 4.92
N LEU A 195 -5.06 -10.92 5.32
CA LEU A 195 -3.82 -11.24 6.03
C LEU A 195 -4.11 -11.54 7.50
N CYS A 196 -4.55 -12.76 7.82
CA CYS A 196 -4.88 -13.18 9.18
C CYS A 196 -3.75 -13.98 9.82
N SER A 197 -3.52 -13.79 11.13
CA SER A 197 -2.53 -14.57 11.89
C SER A 197 -2.94 -16.02 12.14
N VAL A 198 -4.22 -16.33 12.04
CA VAL A 198 -4.80 -17.67 12.18
C VAL A 198 -5.39 -18.11 10.84
N GLU A 199 -5.48 -19.42 10.64
CA GLU A 199 -6.11 -19.99 9.44
C GLU A 199 -7.62 -19.67 9.43
N THR A 200 -8.12 -19.27 8.26
CA THR A 200 -9.51 -18.88 8.03
C THR A 200 -10.14 -19.65 6.88
N GLU A 201 -11.46 -19.54 6.70
CA GLU A 201 -12.14 -20.09 5.51
C GLU A 201 -11.68 -19.39 4.21
N HIS A 202 -11.16 -18.15 4.31
CA HIS A 202 -10.54 -17.48 3.17
C HIS A 202 -9.26 -18.19 2.73
N ASP A 203 -8.42 -18.64 3.66
CA ASP A 203 -7.20 -19.39 3.35
C ASP A 203 -7.53 -20.72 2.64
N LYS A 204 -8.55 -21.46 3.09
CA LYS A 204 -9.00 -22.70 2.45
C LYS A 204 -9.53 -22.45 1.02
N ARG A 205 -10.26 -21.36 0.82
CA ARG A 205 -10.72 -20.95 -0.52
C ARG A 205 -9.55 -20.60 -1.42
N PHE A 206 -8.56 -19.90 -0.89
CA PHE A 206 -7.35 -19.54 -1.61
C PHE A 206 -6.54 -20.79 -1.99
N GLU A 207 -6.33 -21.72 -1.05
CA GLU A 207 -5.67 -22.98 -1.32
C GLU A 207 -6.38 -23.78 -2.44
N ASN A 208 -7.71 -23.87 -2.39
CA ASN A 208 -8.48 -24.53 -3.44
C ASN A 208 -8.34 -23.83 -4.81
N LEU A 209 -8.35 -22.51 -4.84
CA LEU A 209 -8.14 -21.74 -6.08
C LEU A 209 -6.75 -22.00 -6.68
N LEU A 210 -5.69 -21.99 -5.86
CA LEU A 210 -4.33 -22.29 -6.33
C LEU A 210 -4.21 -23.69 -6.93
N ARG A 211 -4.87 -24.68 -6.32
CA ARG A 211 -4.94 -26.07 -6.84
C ARG A 211 -5.67 -26.13 -8.19
N GLN A 212 -6.82 -25.45 -8.32
CA GLN A 212 -7.57 -25.38 -9.56
C GLN A 212 -6.74 -24.78 -10.70
N TRP A 213 -5.99 -23.71 -10.45
CA TRP A 213 -5.06 -23.14 -11.43
C TRP A 213 -3.93 -24.12 -11.77
N GLY A 214 -3.35 -24.80 -10.79
CA GLY A 214 -2.28 -25.80 -10.98
C GLY A 214 -2.71 -27.01 -11.84
N GLU A 215 -4.01 -27.37 -11.87
CA GLU A 215 -4.55 -28.38 -12.78
C GLU A 215 -4.55 -27.89 -14.25
N LYS A 216 -4.58 -26.59 -14.46
CA LYS A 216 -4.77 -25.98 -15.80
C LYS A 216 -3.51 -25.33 -16.37
N MET A 217 -2.60 -24.84 -15.52
CA MET A 217 -1.37 -24.15 -15.92
C MET A 217 -0.16 -24.71 -15.16
N ASN A 218 0.99 -24.71 -15.82
CA ASN A 218 2.23 -25.23 -15.19
C ASN A 218 2.89 -24.20 -14.25
N HIS A 219 2.69 -22.90 -14.49
CA HIS A 219 3.32 -21.83 -13.75
C HIS A 219 2.27 -21.03 -12.98
N VAL A 220 1.95 -21.49 -11.76
CA VAL A 220 1.13 -20.72 -10.82
C VAL A 220 2.06 -19.88 -9.96
N TYR A 221 1.96 -18.56 -10.10
CA TYR A 221 2.66 -17.60 -9.28
C TYR A 221 1.66 -16.86 -8.41
N VAL A 222 2.07 -16.46 -7.20
CA VAL A 222 1.27 -15.66 -6.29
C VAL A 222 1.87 -14.26 -6.17
N TRP A 223 1.01 -13.26 -6.28
CA TRP A 223 1.29 -11.87 -5.94
C TRP A 223 0.67 -11.60 -4.58
N ASP A 224 1.51 -11.58 -3.53
CA ASP A 224 1.08 -11.32 -2.16
C ASP A 224 1.66 -10.00 -1.63
N TYR A 225 1.20 -9.55 -0.49
CA TYR A 225 1.41 -8.21 0.04
C TYR A 225 2.06 -8.27 1.42
N ILE A 226 3.06 -7.40 1.67
CA ILE A 226 3.87 -7.43 2.89
C ILE A 226 3.98 -6.09 3.61
N ASN A 227 3.25 -5.07 3.14
CA ASN A 227 3.20 -3.74 3.74
C ASN A 227 1.76 -3.23 3.82
N ASN A 228 1.56 -2.22 4.68
CA ASN A 228 0.46 -1.28 4.55
C ASN A 228 0.86 -0.22 3.51
N PHE A 229 0.05 -0.03 2.47
CA PHE A 229 0.37 0.85 1.33
C PHE A 229 -0.01 2.32 1.57
N ASP A 230 -0.79 2.61 2.62
CA ASP A 230 -1.08 3.99 3.03
C ASP A 230 -0.12 4.50 4.12
N ASP A 231 0.68 3.60 4.73
CA ASP A 231 1.64 3.98 5.77
C ASP A 231 2.82 3.01 5.84
N TYR A 232 3.91 3.39 5.17
CA TYR A 232 5.16 2.63 5.18
C TYR A 232 5.97 2.80 6.47
N PHE A 233 5.65 3.80 7.31
CA PHE A 233 6.46 4.14 8.48
C PHE A 233 5.98 3.50 9.78
N THR A 234 4.73 3.09 9.87
CA THR A 234 4.24 2.30 11.01
C THR A 234 4.71 0.85 10.91
N PRO A 235 5.31 0.29 11.98
CA PRO A 235 5.75 -1.11 12.01
C PRO A 235 4.65 -2.11 11.64
N PHE A 236 4.88 -2.97 10.63
CA PHE A 236 3.90 -3.91 10.09
C PHE A 236 4.30 -5.37 10.39
N PRO A 237 3.50 -6.15 11.17
CA PRO A 237 3.84 -7.51 11.61
C PRO A 237 3.39 -8.56 10.59
N ILE A 238 4.27 -8.95 9.67
CA ILE A 238 3.92 -9.82 8.54
C ILE A 238 4.53 -11.22 8.62
N PHE A 239 5.48 -11.47 9.52
CA PHE A 239 6.34 -12.64 9.43
C PHE A 239 5.60 -13.97 9.60
N ARG A 240 4.82 -14.14 10.67
CA ARG A 240 4.09 -15.39 10.93
C ARG A 240 3.00 -15.64 9.92
N ILE A 241 2.34 -14.57 9.47
CA ILE A 241 1.32 -14.63 8.43
C ILE A 241 1.96 -15.13 7.14
N MET A 242 3.08 -14.50 6.73
CA MET A 242 3.75 -14.85 5.49
C MET A 242 4.38 -16.24 5.57
N GLN A 243 4.98 -16.64 6.70
CA GLN A 243 5.47 -18.00 6.88
C GLN A 243 4.38 -19.04 6.61
N ARG A 244 3.19 -18.88 7.21
CA ARG A 244 2.05 -19.80 7.02
C ARG A 244 1.58 -19.79 5.55
N ARG A 245 1.56 -18.63 4.90
CA ARG A 245 1.20 -18.53 3.48
C ARG A 245 2.23 -19.21 2.58
N LEU A 246 3.52 -19.00 2.79
CA LEU A 246 4.57 -19.66 2.04
C LEU A 246 4.53 -21.19 2.20
N GLN A 247 4.22 -21.70 3.39
CA GLN A 247 3.96 -23.13 3.61
C GLN A 247 2.75 -23.63 2.81
N MET A 248 1.66 -22.84 2.77
CA MET A 248 0.48 -23.17 1.94
C MET A 248 0.84 -23.16 0.45
N TYR A 249 1.58 -22.17 -0.03
CA TYR A 249 2.02 -22.08 -1.43
C TYR A 249 2.87 -23.27 -1.83
N ALA A 250 3.80 -23.67 -0.97
CA ALA A 250 4.62 -24.88 -1.18
C ALA A 250 3.75 -26.16 -1.30
N ARG A 251 2.76 -26.33 -0.41
CA ARG A 251 1.83 -27.48 -0.48
C ARG A 251 0.94 -27.47 -1.73
N CYS A 252 0.66 -26.29 -2.28
CA CYS A 252 -0.11 -26.13 -3.53
C CYS A 252 0.74 -26.23 -4.79
N ASN A 253 2.05 -26.52 -4.68
CA ASN A 253 2.98 -26.55 -5.81
C ASN A 253 3.04 -25.22 -6.59
N VAL A 254 2.85 -24.09 -5.89
CA VAL A 254 3.10 -22.75 -6.44
C VAL A 254 4.56 -22.66 -6.87
N LYS A 255 4.82 -22.13 -8.07
CA LYS A 255 6.15 -22.06 -8.67
C LYS A 255 6.85 -20.72 -8.43
N GLY A 256 6.09 -19.66 -8.24
CA GLY A 256 6.65 -18.33 -8.03
C GLY A 256 5.91 -17.52 -6.98
N VAL A 257 6.65 -16.68 -6.26
CA VAL A 257 6.09 -15.76 -5.26
C VAL A 257 6.69 -14.38 -5.47
N PHE A 258 5.82 -13.40 -5.67
CA PHE A 258 6.13 -11.98 -5.66
C PHE A 258 5.53 -11.37 -4.40
N LEU A 259 6.38 -10.90 -3.49
CA LEU A 259 5.99 -10.23 -2.26
C LEU A 259 6.03 -8.72 -2.46
N ASN A 260 4.86 -8.13 -2.71
CA ASN A 260 4.70 -6.70 -2.96
C ASN A 260 4.84 -5.91 -1.67
N GLY A 261 5.79 -5.00 -1.63
CA GLY A 261 6.05 -4.08 -0.53
C GLY A 261 6.15 -2.63 -1.01
N SER A 262 6.93 -1.81 -0.33
CA SER A 262 7.09 -0.38 -0.64
C SER A 262 7.94 -0.09 -1.90
N GLY A 263 8.39 -1.11 -2.60
CA GLY A 263 9.23 -0.94 -3.79
C GLY A 263 10.56 -0.26 -3.47
N SER A 264 10.86 0.83 -4.17
CA SER A 264 12.06 1.62 -3.94
C SER A 264 11.94 2.57 -2.74
N ASP A 265 10.71 2.82 -2.23
CA ASP A 265 10.48 3.73 -1.12
C ASP A 265 10.87 3.10 0.22
N TYR A 266 11.26 3.96 1.16
CA TYR A 266 11.66 3.50 2.48
C TYR A 266 10.45 3.02 3.28
N SER A 267 10.58 1.85 3.91
CA SER A 267 9.60 1.37 4.90
C SER A 267 10.29 0.91 6.18
N THR A 268 9.56 1.06 7.28
CA THR A 268 10.01 0.59 8.60
C THR A 268 10.22 -0.93 8.56
N TRP A 269 11.34 -1.39 9.11
CA TRP A 269 11.78 -2.79 9.13
C TRP A 269 12.15 -3.40 7.75
N GLN A 270 12.18 -2.64 6.64
CA GLN A 270 12.45 -3.17 5.30
C GLN A 270 13.65 -4.14 5.24
N TYR A 271 14.75 -3.84 5.96
CA TYR A 271 15.91 -4.74 6.01
C TYR A 271 15.56 -6.08 6.70
N ILE A 272 14.90 -6.04 7.87
CA ILE A 272 14.54 -7.25 8.60
C ILE A 272 13.49 -8.05 7.82
N HIS A 273 12.50 -7.36 7.20
CA HIS A 273 11.54 -7.99 6.30
C HIS A 273 12.27 -8.71 5.16
N THR A 274 13.19 -8.04 4.47
CA THR A 274 13.97 -8.63 3.37
C THR A 274 14.71 -9.88 3.82
N MET A 275 15.47 -9.81 4.90
CA MET A 275 16.32 -10.92 5.34
C MET A 275 15.50 -12.13 5.82
N VAL A 276 14.50 -11.91 6.67
CA VAL A 276 13.64 -12.99 7.21
C VAL A 276 12.82 -13.63 6.09
N LEU A 277 12.20 -12.81 5.22
CA LEU A 277 11.38 -13.34 4.12
C LEU A 277 12.21 -14.04 3.04
N ALA A 278 13.45 -13.58 2.77
CA ALA A 278 14.35 -14.28 1.86
C ALA A 278 14.72 -15.68 2.38
N ASP A 279 14.94 -15.84 3.68
CA ASP A 279 15.20 -17.14 4.28
C ASP A 279 13.94 -18.03 4.27
N LEU A 280 12.76 -17.47 4.56
CA LEU A 280 11.49 -18.20 4.48
C LEU A 280 11.12 -18.60 3.04
N LEU A 281 11.47 -17.80 2.03
CA LEU A 281 11.28 -18.16 0.61
C LEU A 281 12.19 -19.32 0.18
N LYS A 282 13.34 -19.51 0.84
CA LYS A 282 14.21 -20.68 0.63
C LYS A 282 13.64 -21.91 1.35
N ASN A 283 13.23 -21.72 2.60
CA ASN A 283 12.65 -22.78 3.43
C ASN A 283 11.61 -22.21 4.41
N PRO A 284 10.30 -22.35 4.12
CA PRO A 284 9.23 -21.81 4.95
C PRO A 284 9.06 -22.52 6.30
N ASP A 285 9.77 -23.62 6.57
CA ASP A 285 9.70 -24.37 7.82
C ASP A 285 10.76 -23.94 8.84
N LEU A 286 11.57 -22.93 8.53
CA LEU A 286 12.54 -22.36 9.46
C LEU A 286 11.83 -21.69 10.66
N ASP A 287 12.50 -21.68 11.81
CA ASP A 287 12.01 -21.01 13.02
C ASP A 287 12.03 -19.48 12.84
N CYS A 288 10.88 -18.92 12.49
CA CYS A 288 10.72 -17.50 12.22
C CYS A 288 11.15 -16.63 13.40
N ALA A 289 10.90 -17.02 14.65
CA ALA A 289 11.32 -16.25 15.82
C ALA A 289 12.84 -16.20 15.97
N LYS A 290 13.53 -17.30 15.64
CA LYS A 290 15.00 -17.32 15.62
C LYS A 290 15.57 -16.46 14.50
N LEU A 291 14.95 -16.47 13.31
CA LEU A 291 15.36 -15.63 12.19
C LEU A 291 15.24 -14.15 12.57
N ILE A 292 14.11 -13.71 13.12
CA ILE A 292 13.91 -12.34 13.58
C ILE A 292 15.01 -11.93 14.57
N LYS A 293 15.27 -12.74 15.61
CA LYS A 293 16.31 -12.45 16.60
C LYS A 293 17.69 -12.33 15.95
N SER A 294 18.07 -13.30 15.15
CA SER A 294 19.38 -13.33 14.50
C SER A 294 19.61 -12.12 13.60
N HIS A 295 18.63 -11.78 12.75
CA HIS A 295 18.77 -10.65 11.83
C HIS A 295 18.71 -9.30 12.54
N CYS A 296 17.88 -9.16 13.61
CA CYS A 296 17.87 -7.95 14.42
C CYS A 296 19.22 -7.75 15.15
N GLU A 297 19.76 -8.79 15.78
CA GLU A 297 21.04 -8.72 16.49
C GLU A 297 22.22 -8.42 15.54
N ALA A 298 22.19 -9.00 14.33
CA ALA A 298 23.21 -8.71 13.31
C ALA A 298 23.12 -7.27 12.79
N ARG A 299 21.90 -6.74 12.61
CA ARG A 299 21.67 -5.40 12.05
C ARG A 299 21.88 -4.28 13.07
N TYR A 300 21.46 -4.52 14.31
CA TYR A 300 21.49 -3.56 15.40
C TYR A 300 22.23 -4.15 16.62
N PRO A 301 23.56 -4.21 16.62
CA PRO A 301 24.33 -4.85 17.68
C PRO A 301 23.95 -4.39 19.10
N LYS A 302 23.59 -3.11 19.30
CA LYS A 302 23.14 -2.59 20.59
C LYS A 302 21.63 -2.68 20.83
N ALA A 303 20.83 -2.54 19.79
CA ALA A 303 19.37 -2.49 19.90
C ALA A 303 18.67 -3.78 19.41
N GLY A 304 19.40 -4.78 18.89
CA GLY A 304 18.83 -5.94 18.21
C GLY A 304 17.90 -6.76 19.08
N LYS A 305 18.30 -7.02 20.34
CA LYS A 305 17.43 -7.72 21.30
C LYS A 305 16.13 -6.93 21.57
N LEU A 306 16.24 -5.63 21.82
CA LEU A 306 15.09 -4.76 22.04
C LEU A 306 14.14 -4.76 20.84
N THR A 307 14.71 -4.67 19.62
CA THR A 307 13.96 -4.67 18.37
C THR A 307 13.25 -6.01 18.13
N ALA A 308 13.97 -7.13 18.30
CA ALA A 308 13.39 -8.45 18.15
C ALA A 308 12.27 -8.73 19.18
N ASP A 309 12.48 -8.35 20.43
CA ASP A 309 11.48 -8.51 21.48
C ASP A 309 10.20 -7.71 21.19
N PHE A 310 10.33 -6.49 20.65
CA PHE A 310 9.18 -5.69 20.22
C PHE A 310 8.47 -6.34 19.02
N MET A 311 9.19 -6.74 17.96
CA MET A 311 8.61 -7.39 16.78
C MET A 311 7.83 -8.65 17.16
N LEU A 312 8.41 -9.53 17.99
CA LEU A 312 7.74 -10.75 18.44
C LEU A 312 6.51 -10.46 19.30
N LYS A 313 6.59 -9.44 20.16
CA LYS A 313 5.43 -9.00 20.97
C LYS A 313 4.31 -8.44 20.08
N GLN A 314 4.65 -7.71 19.03
CA GLN A 314 3.69 -7.19 18.07
C GLN A 314 3.00 -8.34 17.30
N GLU A 315 3.75 -9.36 16.85
CA GLU A 315 3.21 -10.57 16.24
C GLU A 315 2.25 -11.33 17.19
N ASP A 316 2.63 -11.47 18.47
CA ASP A 316 1.78 -12.10 19.49
C ASP A 316 0.50 -11.30 19.75
N TRP A 317 0.60 -9.98 19.79
CA TRP A 317 -0.53 -9.09 20.01
C TRP A 317 -1.51 -9.15 18.82
N THR A 318 -0.99 -9.14 17.59
CA THR A 318 -1.76 -9.30 16.35
C THR A 318 -2.51 -10.64 16.34
N ALA A 319 -1.83 -11.72 16.71
CA ALA A 319 -2.46 -13.04 16.79
C ALA A 319 -3.59 -13.10 17.83
N LYS A 320 -3.42 -12.45 18.99
CA LYS A 320 -4.47 -12.37 20.02
C LYS A 320 -5.69 -11.56 19.58
N ARG A 321 -5.50 -10.53 18.76
CA ARG A 321 -6.60 -9.73 18.20
C ARG A 321 -7.41 -10.51 17.18
N GLY A 322 -6.79 -11.42 16.44
CA GLY A 322 -7.45 -12.24 15.42
C GLY A 322 -8.07 -11.46 14.27
N LYS A 323 -7.70 -10.18 14.11
CA LYS A 323 -8.15 -9.33 13.00
C LYS A 323 -7.21 -9.47 11.81
N ALA A 324 -7.74 -9.25 10.61
CA ALA A 324 -6.93 -9.14 9.41
C ALA A 324 -6.07 -7.86 9.46
N LEU A 325 -4.85 -7.94 8.94
CA LEU A 325 -4.04 -6.76 8.71
C LEU A 325 -4.63 -5.97 7.53
N PRO A 326 -4.92 -4.67 7.70
CA PRO A 326 -5.33 -3.83 6.58
C PRO A 326 -4.14 -3.59 5.65
N LEU A 327 -4.35 -3.75 4.35
CA LEU A 327 -3.37 -3.37 3.33
C LEU A 327 -3.35 -1.85 3.12
N TYR A 328 -4.45 -1.19 3.44
CA TYR A 328 -4.63 0.25 3.40
C TYR A 328 -5.20 0.70 4.75
N GLY A 329 -4.74 1.83 5.25
CA GLY A 329 -5.22 2.38 6.51
C GLY A 329 -4.12 3.12 7.28
N GLY A 330 -4.52 4.01 8.18
CA GLY A 330 -3.63 4.78 9.02
C GLY A 330 -3.35 4.14 10.38
N VAL A 331 -2.75 4.94 11.27
CA VAL A 331 -2.38 4.49 12.63
C VAL A 331 -3.60 4.12 13.47
N SER A 332 -4.76 4.72 13.24
CA SER A 332 -6.02 4.34 13.92
C SER A 332 -6.38 2.87 13.65
N GLN A 333 -6.36 2.46 12.37
CA GLN A 333 -6.59 1.08 11.97
C GLN A 333 -5.48 0.14 12.49
N ALA A 334 -4.23 0.61 12.49
CA ALA A 334 -3.10 -0.14 13.05
C ALA A 334 -3.29 -0.44 14.55
N VAL A 335 -3.67 0.54 15.36
CA VAL A 335 -3.95 0.37 16.80
C VAL A 335 -5.09 -0.65 17.02
N ASN A 336 -6.10 -0.63 16.18
CA ASN A 336 -7.21 -1.57 16.27
C ASN A 336 -6.85 -3.00 15.86
N CYS A 337 -5.86 -3.19 14.98
CA CYS A 337 -5.54 -4.48 14.37
C CYS A 337 -4.20 -5.08 14.84
N TYR A 338 -3.11 -4.30 14.83
CA TYR A 338 -1.77 -4.87 14.96
C TYR A 338 -0.74 -4.02 15.72
N LEU A 339 -1.03 -2.77 16.08
CA LEU A 339 -0.09 -1.89 16.79
C LEU A 339 -0.46 -1.78 18.27
N PRO A 340 0.29 -2.41 19.19
CA PRO A 340 0.11 -2.19 20.64
C PRO A 340 0.69 -0.81 21.01
N ALA A 341 -0.15 0.22 21.07
CA ALA A 341 0.27 1.62 21.17
C ALA A 341 1.22 1.89 22.35
N LYS A 342 0.88 1.39 23.55
CA LYS A 342 1.74 1.59 24.74
C LYS A 342 3.11 0.95 24.55
N GLU A 343 3.14 -0.29 24.10
CA GLU A 343 4.38 -1.04 23.88
C GLU A 343 5.23 -0.43 22.77
N PHE A 344 4.60 0.12 21.76
CA PHE A 344 5.30 0.86 20.71
C PHE A 344 5.95 2.14 21.27
N ILE A 345 5.21 2.88 22.09
CA ILE A 345 5.73 4.08 22.76
C ILE A 345 6.96 3.75 23.63
N ASP A 346 6.84 2.71 24.45
CA ASP A 346 7.92 2.26 25.33
C ASP A 346 9.15 1.81 24.50
N PHE A 347 8.91 1.05 23.44
CA PHE A 347 9.94 0.62 22.49
C PHE A 347 10.63 1.80 21.80
N HIS A 348 9.86 2.72 21.21
CA HIS A 348 10.41 3.88 20.49
C HIS A 348 11.26 4.76 21.40
N ASN A 349 10.82 5.01 22.64
CA ASN A 349 11.59 5.77 23.63
C ASN A 349 12.92 5.06 24.00
N ALA A 350 12.87 3.74 24.27
CA ALA A 350 14.07 2.96 24.59
C ALA A 350 15.02 2.86 23.40
N PHE A 351 14.49 2.69 22.17
CA PHE A 351 15.28 2.64 20.95
C PHE A 351 15.97 4.00 20.68
N ALA A 352 15.23 5.10 20.79
CA ALA A 352 15.77 6.45 20.63
C ALA A 352 16.90 6.76 21.61
N ALA A 353 16.79 6.30 22.86
CA ALA A 353 17.83 6.47 23.87
C ALA A 353 19.14 5.76 23.53
N LEU A 354 19.09 4.66 22.77
CA LEU A 354 20.28 3.92 22.32
C LEU A 354 20.96 4.55 21.11
N VAL A 355 20.26 5.34 20.28
CA VAL A 355 20.85 5.94 19.06
C VAL A 355 22.14 6.72 19.35
N PRO A 356 22.23 7.61 20.36
CA PRO A 356 23.46 8.34 20.67
C PRO A 356 24.62 7.45 21.11
N GLU A 357 24.35 6.24 21.60
CA GLU A 357 25.35 5.29 22.06
C GLU A 357 25.98 4.46 20.92
N THR A 358 25.44 4.58 19.72
CA THR A 358 25.90 3.86 18.53
C THR A 358 26.80 4.75 17.65
N SER A 359 27.47 4.17 16.67
CA SER A 359 28.33 4.89 15.73
C SER A 359 28.30 4.25 14.34
N GLY A 360 28.87 4.94 13.35
CA GLY A 360 29.03 4.44 11.98
C GLY A 360 27.70 4.09 11.31
N ASP A 361 27.64 2.93 10.68
CA ASP A 361 26.45 2.48 9.93
C ASP A 361 25.27 2.16 10.85
N GLU A 362 25.52 1.52 12.00
CA GLU A 362 24.49 1.22 12.98
C GLU A 362 23.74 2.50 13.41
N ARG A 363 24.48 3.55 13.76
CA ARG A 363 23.89 4.84 14.14
C ARG A 363 23.03 5.42 13.02
N ARG A 364 23.56 5.42 11.79
CA ARG A 364 22.85 5.97 10.62
C ARG A 364 21.52 5.26 10.39
N VAL A 365 21.51 3.94 10.50
CA VAL A 365 20.31 3.12 10.26
C VAL A 365 19.31 3.27 11.41
N MET A 366 19.80 3.24 12.66
CA MET A 366 18.95 3.43 13.82
C MET A 366 18.32 4.82 13.88
N ASP A 367 19.10 5.87 13.57
CA ASP A 367 18.60 7.26 13.51
C ASP A 367 17.49 7.39 12.46
N ARG A 368 17.70 6.86 11.24
CA ARG A 368 16.67 6.88 10.18
C ARG A 368 15.40 6.17 10.61
N LEU A 369 15.52 4.98 11.19
CA LEU A 369 14.38 4.19 11.66
C LEU A 369 13.61 4.92 12.77
N CYS A 370 14.33 5.47 13.75
CA CYS A 370 13.74 6.24 14.84
C CYS A 370 12.95 7.47 14.32
N ARG A 371 13.53 8.18 13.34
CA ARG A 371 12.89 9.36 12.73
C ARG A 371 11.65 9.00 11.94
N ALA A 372 11.68 7.92 11.15
CA ALA A 372 10.50 7.47 10.40
C ALA A 372 9.34 7.10 11.34
N MET A 373 9.62 6.36 12.43
CA MET A 373 8.62 6.01 13.45
C MET A 373 8.06 7.21 14.21
N SER A 374 8.64 8.42 14.07
CA SER A 374 8.08 9.64 14.64
C SER A 374 6.72 10.01 14.04
N LEU A 375 6.43 9.61 12.78
CA LEU A 375 5.10 9.75 12.19
C LEU A 375 4.07 8.97 13.03
N THR A 376 4.34 7.70 13.29
CA THR A 376 3.47 6.86 14.15
C THR A 376 3.30 7.48 15.55
N ARG A 377 4.36 8.06 16.13
CA ARG A 377 4.28 8.76 17.42
C ARG A 377 3.35 9.96 17.38
N MET A 378 3.46 10.81 16.36
CA MET A 378 2.60 11.99 16.19
C MET A 378 1.13 11.57 16.01
N GLU A 379 0.87 10.53 15.23
CA GLU A 379 -0.50 10.02 15.06
C GLU A 379 -1.07 9.41 16.36
N LEU A 380 -0.27 8.72 17.15
CA LEU A 380 -0.71 8.24 18.47
C LEU A 380 -1.02 9.40 19.43
N MET A 381 -0.28 10.52 19.36
CA MET A 381 -0.59 11.73 20.12
C MET A 381 -1.92 12.34 19.64
N ARG A 382 -2.13 12.46 18.33
CA ARG A 382 -3.39 12.94 17.75
C ARG A 382 -4.58 12.05 18.20
N LEU A 383 -4.46 10.72 18.09
CA LEU A 383 -5.50 9.78 18.51
C LEU A 383 -5.81 9.83 20.03
N SER A 384 -4.87 10.26 20.85
CA SER A 384 -5.10 10.45 22.29
C SER A 384 -5.73 11.81 22.64
N GLY A 385 -5.81 12.73 21.68
CA GLY A 385 -6.22 14.12 21.91
C GLY A 385 -5.18 14.97 22.65
N ASP A 386 -4.00 14.41 22.98
CA ASP A 386 -2.91 15.13 23.65
C ASP A 386 -1.70 15.27 22.73
N ILE A 387 -1.64 16.39 22.05
CA ILE A 387 -0.55 16.75 21.14
C ILE A 387 0.56 17.57 21.80
N ASN A 388 0.55 17.73 23.13
CA ASN A 388 1.59 18.47 23.83
C ASN A 388 2.97 17.84 23.62
N GLY A 389 3.93 18.66 23.18
CA GLY A 389 5.29 18.19 22.89
C GLY A 389 5.47 17.47 21.57
N TYR A 390 4.49 17.53 20.67
CA TYR A 390 4.58 16.97 19.30
C TYR A 390 5.81 17.49 18.53
N GLN A 391 6.26 18.72 18.83
CA GLN A 391 7.38 19.37 18.15
C GLN A 391 8.66 18.52 18.14
N THR A 392 8.91 17.75 19.22
CA THR A 392 10.06 16.84 19.26
C THR A 392 10.01 15.79 18.14
N TYR A 393 8.85 15.18 17.90
CA TYR A 393 8.68 14.15 16.87
C TYR A 393 8.54 14.76 15.48
N HIS A 394 7.94 15.95 15.38
CA HIS A 394 7.90 16.77 14.18
C HIS A 394 9.33 17.08 13.69
N ASP A 395 10.20 17.62 14.56
CA ASP A 395 11.58 17.94 14.20
C ASP A 395 12.40 16.70 13.86
N HIS A 396 12.14 15.57 14.54
CA HIS A 396 12.74 14.28 14.20
C HIS A 396 12.33 13.82 12.81
N LEU A 397 11.03 13.88 12.48
CA LEU A 397 10.52 13.48 11.19
C LEU A 397 10.99 14.44 10.08
N ALA A 398 10.99 15.75 10.33
CA ALA A 398 11.53 16.77 9.41
C ALA A 398 13.02 16.57 9.10
N ALA A 399 13.77 16.02 10.05
CA ALA A 399 15.19 15.69 9.87
C ALA A 399 15.43 14.29 9.29
N LEU A 400 14.37 13.55 8.89
CA LEU A 400 14.51 12.27 8.21
C LEU A 400 15.24 12.46 6.88
N LYS A 401 16.35 11.74 6.71
CA LYS A 401 17.19 11.80 5.51
C LYS A 401 17.55 10.40 5.05
N GLY A 402 17.61 10.23 3.77
CA GLY A 402 18.00 8.97 3.14
C GLY A 402 17.44 8.87 1.73
N LYS A 403 17.80 7.83 1.03
CA LYS A 403 17.24 7.56 -0.29
C LYS A 403 15.77 7.19 -0.15
N ASN A 404 14.90 7.88 -0.87
CA ASN A 404 13.46 7.61 -0.98
C ASN A 404 12.73 7.59 0.39
N THR A 405 13.03 8.58 1.24
CA THR A 405 12.39 8.78 2.55
C THR A 405 11.36 9.92 2.53
N GLU A 406 11.21 10.57 1.40
CA GLU A 406 10.31 11.72 1.22
C GLU A 406 8.83 11.31 1.17
N VAL A 407 8.57 10.08 0.69
CA VAL A 407 7.25 9.50 0.51
C VAL A 407 7.03 8.38 1.52
N TYR A 408 5.83 8.28 2.10
CA TYR A 408 5.50 7.27 3.08
C TYR A 408 4.26 6.42 2.71
N SER A 409 3.76 6.53 1.48
CA SER A 409 2.61 5.75 0.98
C SER A 409 2.68 5.50 -0.53
N GLU A 410 1.95 4.49 -1.02
CA GLU A 410 1.77 4.22 -2.45
C GLU A 410 1.10 5.40 -3.19
N SER A 411 0.22 6.12 -2.51
CA SER A 411 -0.43 7.33 -3.01
C SER A 411 0.49 8.55 -3.10
N CYS A 412 1.80 8.36 -2.91
CA CYS A 412 2.82 9.42 -2.94
C CYS A 412 2.59 10.52 -1.91
N TRP A 413 2.01 10.22 -0.75
CA TRP A 413 1.92 11.17 0.35
C TRP A 413 3.31 11.47 0.90
N THR A 414 3.62 12.76 1.02
CA THR A 414 4.96 13.20 1.39
C THR A 414 5.06 13.58 2.87
N VAL A 415 6.24 13.37 3.44
CA VAL A 415 6.56 13.82 4.81
C VAL A 415 6.39 15.34 4.95
N GLU A 416 6.77 16.10 3.92
CA GLU A 416 6.66 17.56 3.93
C GLU A 416 5.21 18.05 4.07
N THR A 417 4.29 17.48 3.24
CA THR A 417 2.86 17.85 3.33
C THR A 417 2.24 17.41 4.63
N TYR A 418 2.58 16.21 5.13
CA TYR A 418 2.12 15.71 6.42
C TYR A 418 2.51 16.66 7.58
N LEU A 419 3.78 17.08 7.64
CA LEU A 419 4.28 17.98 8.68
C LEU A 419 3.58 19.34 8.64
N LYS A 420 3.40 19.90 7.43
CA LYS A 420 2.70 21.16 7.25
C LYS A 420 1.25 21.08 7.72
N ASP A 421 0.53 20.01 7.34
CA ASP A 421 -0.86 19.84 7.75
C ASP A 421 -0.98 19.62 9.27
N TYR A 422 -0.01 18.94 9.87
CA TYR A 422 0.04 18.73 11.32
C TYR A 422 0.29 20.03 12.09
N GLU A 423 1.17 20.89 11.59
CA GLU A 423 1.40 22.23 12.15
C GLU A 423 0.12 23.10 12.09
N GLU A 424 -0.58 23.10 10.94
CA GLU A 424 -1.85 23.81 10.77
C GLU A 424 -2.91 23.31 11.77
N MET A 425 -3.04 21.98 11.92
CA MET A 425 -3.92 21.37 12.92
C MET A 425 -3.56 21.79 14.35
N ALA A 426 -2.29 21.73 14.72
CA ALA A 426 -1.83 22.08 16.06
C ALA A 426 -2.02 23.56 16.38
N GLN A 427 -1.80 24.46 15.41
CA GLN A 427 -2.07 25.88 15.54
C GLN A 427 -3.55 26.14 15.75
N HIS A 428 -4.42 25.55 14.91
CA HIS A 428 -5.87 25.68 15.05
C HIS A 428 -6.36 25.20 16.40
N ALA A 429 -5.89 24.04 16.86
CA ALA A 429 -6.25 23.51 18.18
C ALA A 429 -5.87 24.46 19.34
N ALA A 430 -4.72 25.12 19.25
CA ALA A 430 -4.31 26.11 20.23
C ALA A 430 -5.18 27.37 20.23
N GLU A 431 -5.61 27.82 19.04
CA GLU A 431 -6.46 29.01 18.85
C GLU A 431 -7.92 28.78 19.23
N SER A 432 -8.48 27.58 18.92
CA SER A 432 -9.89 27.27 19.14
C SER A 432 -10.23 26.81 20.55
N LYS A 433 -9.26 26.22 21.25
CA LYS A 433 -9.41 25.51 22.56
C LYS A 433 -10.29 26.24 23.58
N ASP A 434 -10.09 27.55 23.77
CA ASP A 434 -10.78 28.32 24.80
C ASP A 434 -12.12 28.90 24.34
N HIS A 435 -12.44 28.75 23.06
CA HIS A 435 -13.59 29.39 22.42
C HIS A 435 -14.58 28.40 21.80
N ASN A 436 -14.16 27.16 21.51
CA ASN A 436 -15.02 26.13 20.95
C ASN A 436 -15.96 25.55 22.01
N LEU A 437 -17.23 25.91 21.95
CA LEU A 437 -18.26 25.46 22.89
C LEU A 437 -18.64 23.98 22.72
N LEU A 438 -18.28 23.36 21.58
CA LEU A 438 -18.53 21.94 21.30
C LEU A 438 -17.34 21.05 21.68
N LEU A 439 -16.22 21.59 22.09
CA LEU A 439 -15.03 20.78 22.45
C LEU A 439 -15.38 19.70 23.46
N GLY A 440 -15.16 18.43 23.10
CA GLY A 440 -15.47 17.25 23.90
C GLY A 440 -16.97 16.97 24.11
N LYS A 441 -17.87 17.66 23.41
CA LYS A 441 -19.31 17.41 23.50
C LYS A 441 -19.72 16.23 22.60
N LYS A 442 -20.66 15.44 23.08
CA LYS A 442 -21.15 14.29 22.34
C LYS A 442 -22.14 14.70 21.24
N LEU A 443 -21.79 14.42 19.99
CA LEU A 443 -22.69 14.48 18.84
C LEU A 443 -23.54 13.20 18.74
N THR A 444 -24.61 13.24 17.95
CA THR A 444 -25.48 12.08 17.68
C THR A 444 -25.54 11.79 16.19
N ALA A 445 -25.10 10.61 15.76
CA ALA A 445 -25.33 10.16 14.39
C ALA A 445 -26.82 9.83 14.21
N LEU A 446 -27.49 10.51 13.29
CA LEU A 446 -28.91 10.31 12.94
C LEU A 446 -29.08 9.55 11.62
N SER A 447 -27.98 9.30 10.90
CA SER A 447 -27.89 8.43 9.73
C SER A 447 -26.80 7.38 9.96
N ASN A 448 -26.76 6.35 9.10
CA ASN A 448 -25.72 5.33 9.15
C ASN A 448 -24.35 5.96 8.83
N LEU A 449 -23.33 5.57 9.58
CA LEU A 449 -21.94 5.89 9.34
C LEU A 449 -21.26 4.76 8.56
N ASP A 450 -20.19 5.07 7.85
CA ASP A 450 -19.38 4.07 7.16
C ASP A 450 -18.61 3.22 8.19
N GLU A 451 -18.51 1.91 7.97
CA GLU A 451 -18.05 0.94 8.97
C GLU A 451 -16.63 1.22 9.49
N GLU A 452 -15.74 1.72 8.64
CA GLU A 452 -14.34 1.99 8.99
C GLU A 452 -14.09 3.37 9.60
N TYR A 453 -15.03 4.32 9.43
CA TYR A 453 -14.89 5.73 9.83
C TYR A 453 -16.11 6.19 10.63
N ASN A 454 -16.49 5.41 11.64
CA ASN A 454 -17.72 5.60 12.39
C ASN A 454 -17.55 6.24 13.78
N ASP A 455 -16.34 6.65 14.14
CA ASP A 455 -16.08 7.34 15.40
C ASP A 455 -16.48 8.82 15.30
N ILE A 456 -17.70 9.13 15.65
CA ILE A 456 -18.22 10.50 15.63
C ILE A 456 -17.55 11.41 16.68
N SER A 457 -16.84 10.86 17.68
CA SER A 457 -16.22 11.64 18.74
C SER A 457 -15.05 12.49 18.24
N ILE A 458 -14.43 12.11 17.11
CA ILE A 458 -13.36 12.88 16.46
C ILE A 458 -13.84 14.24 15.94
N LEU A 459 -15.16 14.42 15.71
CA LEU A 459 -15.70 15.66 15.19
C LEU A 459 -15.84 16.78 16.22
N THR A 460 -15.43 16.53 17.46
CA THR A 460 -15.43 17.52 18.57
C THR A 460 -14.23 17.35 19.48
N ASP A 461 -13.16 16.75 18.98
CA ASP A 461 -11.92 16.55 19.76
C ASP A 461 -10.99 17.79 19.72
N GLY A 462 -11.31 18.78 18.88
CA GLY A 462 -10.58 20.02 18.69
C GLY A 462 -9.40 19.89 17.74
N LEU A 463 -9.27 18.77 17.01
CA LEU A 463 -8.18 18.49 16.08
C LEU A 463 -8.69 18.38 14.66
N LEU A 464 -8.27 19.29 13.79
CA LEU A 464 -8.58 19.20 12.37
C LEU A 464 -7.96 17.94 11.75
N GLY A 465 -8.65 17.30 10.80
CA GLY A 465 -8.07 16.24 9.98
C GLY A 465 -6.95 16.76 9.06
N LEU A 466 -6.06 15.87 8.60
CA LEU A 466 -4.95 16.24 7.70
C LEU A 466 -5.35 16.03 6.24
N PRO A 467 -5.47 17.10 5.39
CA PRO A 467 -5.89 16.94 4.00
C PRO A 467 -5.01 16.00 3.17
N SER A 468 -3.70 15.96 3.45
CA SER A 468 -2.77 15.08 2.76
C SER A 468 -2.96 13.60 3.07
N ASN A 469 -3.62 13.26 4.19
CA ASN A 469 -3.85 11.86 4.59
C ASN A 469 -5.23 11.71 5.26
N TYR A 470 -6.18 11.18 4.51
CA TYR A 470 -7.58 11.04 4.97
C TYR A 470 -7.78 10.03 6.12
N HIS A 471 -6.75 9.30 6.54
CA HIS A 471 -6.81 8.47 7.75
C HIS A 471 -6.51 9.25 9.03
N CYS A 472 -6.08 10.50 8.91
CA CYS A 472 -5.61 11.32 10.02
C CYS A 472 -6.68 12.32 10.46
N GLY A 473 -7.68 11.85 11.20
CA GLY A 473 -8.66 12.71 11.88
C GLY A 473 -9.91 13.06 11.09
N GLN A 474 -10.20 12.38 9.98
CA GLN A 474 -11.42 12.60 9.22
C GLN A 474 -12.45 11.50 9.47
N MET A 475 -13.71 11.89 9.55
CA MET A 475 -14.83 10.99 9.35
C MET A 475 -15.22 10.97 7.87
N ILE A 476 -15.03 9.83 7.22
CA ILE A 476 -15.36 9.65 5.80
C ILE A 476 -16.81 9.18 5.66
N SER A 477 -17.55 9.74 4.71
CA SER A 477 -18.92 9.33 4.45
C SER A 477 -19.23 9.16 2.97
N SER A 478 -19.82 8.00 2.65
CA SER A 478 -20.38 7.65 1.35
C SER A 478 -21.90 7.77 1.31
N ALA A 479 -22.52 8.44 2.29
CA ALA A 479 -23.97 8.60 2.41
C ALA A 479 -24.61 9.03 1.09
N LYS A 480 -25.63 8.29 0.61
CA LYS A 480 -26.25 8.53 -0.72
C LYS A 480 -27.10 9.80 -0.79
N THR A 481 -27.63 10.26 0.33
CA THR A 481 -28.48 11.45 0.40
C THR A 481 -27.79 12.56 1.20
N ALA A 482 -27.80 12.43 2.52
CA ALA A 482 -27.12 13.34 3.43
C ALA A 482 -26.63 12.56 4.65
N LEU A 483 -25.50 13.00 5.20
CA LEU A 483 -25.08 12.62 6.54
C LEU A 483 -25.81 13.52 7.54
N LEU A 484 -26.52 12.92 8.50
CA LEU A 484 -27.29 13.65 9.51
C LEU A 484 -26.62 13.56 10.87
N ILE A 485 -26.28 14.70 11.45
CA ILE A 485 -25.62 14.80 12.76
C ILE A 485 -26.43 15.71 13.67
N GLY A 486 -26.90 15.17 14.79
CA GLY A 486 -27.50 15.94 15.86
C GLY A 486 -26.44 16.66 16.70
N VAL A 487 -26.59 17.98 16.83
CA VAL A 487 -25.66 18.84 17.57
C VAL A 487 -26.31 19.26 18.88
N PRO A 488 -25.66 19.02 20.04
CA PRO A 488 -26.21 19.41 21.33
C PRO A 488 -26.25 20.94 21.47
N ARG A 489 -27.31 21.43 22.11
CA ARG A 489 -27.39 22.84 22.46
C ARG A 489 -26.44 23.17 23.62
N VAL A 490 -25.60 24.14 23.41
CA VAL A 490 -24.73 24.72 24.45
C VAL A 490 -25.09 26.20 24.61
N PRO A 491 -25.28 26.70 25.85
CA PRO A 491 -25.57 28.11 26.06
C PRO A 491 -24.49 29.02 25.44
N GLY A 492 -24.91 30.07 24.76
CA GLY A 492 -23.98 31.02 24.12
C GLY A 492 -23.68 30.75 22.66
N MET A 493 -24.06 29.60 22.11
CA MET A 493 -23.86 29.29 20.69
C MET A 493 -24.58 30.28 19.78
N LYS A 494 -23.83 30.89 18.86
CA LYS A 494 -24.32 31.80 17.82
C LYS A 494 -24.02 31.32 16.41
N LYS A 495 -23.00 30.46 16.29
CA LYS A 495 -22.50 29.95 15.02
C LYS A 495 -21.98 28.53 15.19
N ILE A 496 -22.21 27.69 14.17
CA ILE A 496 -21.55 26.41 14.00
C ILE A 496 -20.62 26.49 12.82
N CYS A 497 -19.38 26.03 12.96
CA CYS A 497 -18.40 25.86 11.92
C CYS A 497 -18.23 24.38 11.64
N VAL A 498 -18.37 23.96 10.38
CA VAL A 498 -18.14 22.58 9.95
C VAL A 498 -16.91 22.57 9.06
N TRP A 499 -15.85 21.95 9.56
CA TRP A 499 -14.59 21.80 8.84
C TRP A 499 -14.61 20.53 8.00
N THR A 500 -14.13 20.62 6.77
CA THR A 500 -14.08 19.50 5.82
C THR A 500 -12.80 19.53 5.01
N THR A 501 -12.37 18.36 4.55
CA THR A 501 -11.19 18.21 3.70
C THR A 501 -11.53 17.63 2.34
N ARG A 502 -10.66 17.87 1.37
CA ARG A 502 -10.69 17.29 0.03
C ARG A 502 -9.40 16.53 -0.21
N ASN A 503 -9.51 15.32 -0.78
CA ASN A 503 -8.40 14.56 -1.32
C ASN A 503 -8.82 13.97 -2.66
N THR A 504 -8.64 14.76 -3.73
CA THR A 504 -9.13 14.41 -5.07
C THR A 504 -8.53 13.11 -5.63
N PRO A 505 -7.24 12.80 -5.43
CA PRO A 505 -6.67 11.51 -5.82
C PRO A 505 -7.38 10.30 -5.18
N CYS A 506 -7.84 10.45 -3.93
CA CYS A 506 -8.58 9.42 -3.19
C CYS A 506 -10.10 9.53 -3.36
N HIS A 507 -10.59 10.28 -4.36
CA HIS A 507 -12.02 10.47 -4.65
C HIS A 507 -12.83 11.13 -3.51
N ILE A 508 -12.18 11.89 -2.64
CA ILE A 508 -12.82 12.66 -1.56
C ILE A 508 -13.01 14.09 -2.02
N LEU A 509 -14.24 14.60 -2.00
CA LEU A 509 -14.60 15.96 -2.39
C LEU A 509 -15.25 16.70 -1.22
N PHE A 510 -15.22 18.03 -1.27
CA PHE A 510 -16.02 18.84 -0.36
C PHE A 510 -17.51 18.49 -0.49
N PRO A 511 -18.29 18.57 0.60
CA PRO A 511 -19.74 18.53 0.51
C PRO A 511 -20.25 19.59 -0.46
N GLU A 512 -21.33 19.27 -1.19
CA GLU A 512 -22.00 20.25 -2.05
C GLU A 512 -22.61 21.38 -1.25
N LYS A 513 -23.23 21.04 -0.12
CA LYS A 513 -23.92 21.97 0.76
C LYS A 513 -24.05 21.39 2.17
N ILE A 514 -24.02 22.27 3.17
CA ILE A 514 -24.32 21.95 4.55
C ILE A 514 -25.50 22.80 5.02
N THR A 515 -26.54 22.16 5.53
CA THR A 515 -27.75 22.80 6.02
C THR A 515 -27.91 22.56 7.53
N LEU A 516 -28.24 23.57 8.29
CA LEU A 516 -28.59 23.49 9.70
C LEU A 516 -30.11 23.61 9.86
N THR A 517 -30.71 22.64 10.52
CA THR A 517 -32.14 22.67 10.87
C THR A 517 -32.34 22.81 12.38
N CYS A 518 -33.46 23.41 12.77
CA CYS A 518 -33.90 23.52 14.15
C CYS A 518 -35.38 23.13 14.21
N GLY A 519 -35.70 22.09 14.96
CA GLY A 519 -37.07 21.53 14.99
C GLY A 519 -37.58 21.10 13.62
N GLY A 520 -36.68 20.65 12.72
CA GLY A 520 -37.00 20.23 11.35
C GLY A 520 -37.12 21.37 10.34
N VAL A 521 -36.95 22.63 10.75
CA VAL A 521 -36.96 23.80 9.87
C VAL A 521 -35.55 24.26 9.57
N THR A 522 -35.21 24.48 8.30
CA THR A 522 -33.91 25.04 7.89
C THR A 522 -33.74 26.47 8.42
N ILE A 523 -32.67 26.70 9.17
CA ILE A 523 -32.33 28.00 9.76
C ILE A 523 -31.06 28.63 9.19
N ALA A 524 -30.16 27.80 8.61
CA ALA A 524 -28.97 28.27 7.92
C ALA A 524 -28.52 27.27 6.85
N GLU A 525 -27.87 27.77 5.82
CA GLU A 525 -27.24 26.98 4.76
C GLU A 525 -25.89 27.60 4.42
N ALA A 526 -24.89 26.75 4.11
CA ALA A 526 -23.58 27.18 3.63
C ALA A 526 -23.04 26.19 2.59
N ILE A 527 -22.31 26.72 1.61
CA ILE A 527 -21.48 25.94 0.69
C ILE A 527 -20.06 25.97 1.24
N PRO A 528 -19.41 24.81 1.46
CA PRO A 528 -18.03 24.79 1.90
C PRO A 528 -17.11 25.47 0.88
N GLU A 529 -16.33 26.46 1.32
CA GLU A 529 -15.37 27.18 0.50
C GLU A 529 -13.95 26.91 0.99
N PRO A 530 -12.96 26.72 0.09
CA PRO A 530 -11.57 26.51 0.48
C PRO A 530 -11.06 27.63 1.39
N THR A 531 -10.26 27.26 2.39
CA THR A 531 -9.62 28.26 3.25
C THR A 531 -8.48 28.98 2.50
N PRO A 532 -8.17 30.22 2.85
CA PRO A 532 -7.07 30.96 2.21
C PRO A 532 -5.69 30.32 2.44
N SER A 533 -5.50 29.61 3.55
CA SER A 533 -4.24 28.93 3.90
C SER A 533 -4.07 27.58 3.24
N ASN A 534 -5.18 26.87 2.94
CA ASN A 534 -5.14 25.52 2.42
C ASN A 534 -6.33 25.26 1.48
N ALA A 535 -6.04 25.08 0.19
CA ALA A 535 -7.05 24.86 -0.84
C ALA A 535 -7.81 23.50 -0.69
N ASP A 536 -7.23 22.55 0.04
CA ASP A 536 -7.81 21.23 0.28
C ASP A 536 -8.55 21.12 1.62
N ARG A 537 -8.67 22.23 2.34
CA ARG A 537 -9.49 22.39 3.55
C ARG A 537 -10.57 23.43 3.33
N SER A 538 -11.76 23.20 3.85
CA SER A 538 -12.84 24.20 3.81
C SER A 538 -13.56 24.30 5.16
N VAL A 539 -14.24 25.44 5.36
CA VAL A 539 -15.11 25.66 6.50
C VAL A 539 -16.45 26.20 6.03
N ALA A 540 -17.52 25.63 6.54
CA ALA A 540 -18.88 26.12 6.37
C ALA A 540 -19.36 26.78 7.67
N GLU A 541 -19.69 28.06 7.64
CA GLU A 541 -20.20 28.82 8.78
C GLU A 541 -21.73 28.92 8.75
N LEU A 542 -22.38 28.45 9.80
CA LEU A 542 -23.83 28.37 9.93
C LEU A 542 -24.28 29.18 11.15
N TYR A 543 -24.87 30.34 10.93
CA TYR A 543 -25.33 31.22 11.99
C TYR A 543 -26.67 30.76 12.59
N ILE A 544 -26.76 30.78 13.93
CA ILE A 544 -27.93 30.34 14.68
C ILE A 544 -28.77 31.55 15.08
N PRO A 545 -30.00 31.72 14.55
CA PRO A 545 -30.90 32.78 14.98
C PRO A 545 -31.25 32.63 16.47
N SER A 546 -31.41 33.76 17.16
CA SER A 546 -31.80 33.76 18.58
C SER A 546 -33.19 33.17 18.85
N THR A 547 -34.01 33.04 17.80
CA THR A 547 -35.34 32.41 17.84
C THR A 547 -35.29 30.88 17.79
N ALA A 548 -34.19 30.30 17.34
CA ALA A 548 -34.00 28.86 17.25
C ALA A 548 -33.82 28.27 18.66
N LYS A 549 -34.75 27.42 19.15
CA LYS A 549 -34.73 26.85 20.52
C LYS A 549 -34.78 25.34 20.55
N ASP A 550 -35.18 24.67 19.44
CA ASP A 550 -35.30 23.22 19.35
C ASP A 550 -33.93 22.56 19.02
N ASP A 551 -33.94 21.23 18.87
CA ASP A 551 -32.78 20.42 18.51
C ASP A 551 -32.19 20.86 17.17
N LEU A 552 -30.85 20.89 17.13
CA LEU A 552 -30.07 21.25 15.97
C LEU A 552 -29.62 19.99 15.22
N VAL A 553 -29.83 19.98 13.91
CA VAL A 553 -29.38 18.88 13.05
C VAL A 553 -28.62 19.46 11.84
N LEU A 554 -27.40 18.99 11.64
CA LEU A 554 -26.63 19.22 10.43
C LEU A 554 -27.02 18.19 9.37
N HIS A 555 -27.28 18.67 8.16
CA HIS A 555 -27.45 17.87 6.95
C HIS A 555 -26.27 18.16 6.02
N ILE A 556 -25.35 17.22 5.91
CA ILE A 556 -24.13 17.35 5.10
C ILE A 556 -24.35 16.57 3.81
N ILE A 557 -24.42 17.27 2.67
CA ILE A 557 -24.84 16.72 1.38
C ILE A 557 -23.62 16.46 0.51
N ARG A 558 -23.49 15.25 0.00
CA ARG A 558 -22.38 14.83 -0.89
C ARG A 558 -22.55 15.44 -2.29
N SER A 559 -21.43 15.87 -2.89
CA SER A 559 -21.41 16.54 -4.20
C SER A 559 -21.82 15.65 -5.37
N THR A 560 -21.41 14.37 -5.37
CA THR A 560 -21.73 13.39 -6.42
C THR A 560 -21.92 12.00 -5.81
N GLN A 561 -22.60 11.09 -6.54
CA GLN A 561 -22.90 9.74 -6.01
C GLN A 561 -21.70 8.78 -6.02
N ASP A 562 -20.69 9.04 -6.87
CA ASP A 562 -19.49 8.23 -7.05
C ASP A 562 -18.29 8.73 -6.25
N ARG A 563 -18.47 9.73 -5.39
CA ARG A 563 -17.43 10.33 -4.55
C ARG A 563 -17.81 10.23 -3.07
N THR A 564 -16.81 10.32 -2.21
CA THR A 564 -16.99 10.42 -0.76
C THR A 564 -16.77 11.85 -0.28
N MET A 565 -17.13 12.14 0.97
CA MET A 565 -16.83 13.40 1.64
C MET A 565 -16.14 13.13 2.96
N ALA A 566 -15.29 14.05 3.42
CA ALA A 566 -14.60 14.00 4.70
C ALA A 566 -14.99 15.19 5.57
N ILE A 567 -15.34 14.90 6.82
CA ILE A 567 -15.65 15.87 7.86
C ILE A 567 -14.55 15.79 8.92
N ASP A 568 -13.95 16.93 9.27
CA ASP A 568 -12.82 17.01 10.19
C ASP A 568 -13.28 17.32 11.61
N GLU A 569 -13.96 18.46 11.78
CA GLU A 569 -14.31 19.01 13.09
C GLU A 569 -15.61 19.81 12.99
N ILE A 570 -16.39 19.81 14.06
CA ILE A 570 -17.60 20.62 14.23
C ILE A 570 -17.46 21.47 15.48
N GLU A 571 -17.34 22.75 15.30
CA GLU A 571 -17.13 23.73 16.36
C GLU A 571 -18.37 24.62 16.53
N ALA A 572 -18.47 25.25 17.71
CA ALA A 572 -19.48 26.28 17.91
C ALA A 572 -18.92 27.47 18.70
N TYR A 573 -19.45 28.66 18.39
CA TYR A 573 -19.01 29.93 18.97
C TYR A 573 -20.21 30.83 19.32
#